data_0e615a422ef8c61a387af828a47991f9
#
_entry.id   0e615a422ef8c61a387af828a47991f9
#
_cell.length_a   1.000
_cell.length_b   1.000
_cell.length_c   1.000
_cell.angle_alpha   90.00
_cell.angle_beta   90.00
_cell.angle_gamma   90.00
#
_symmetry.space_group_name_H-M   'P 1'
#
loop_
_entity.id
_entity.type
_entity.pdbx_description
1 polymer ?
#
loop_
_entity_poly.entity_id
_entity_poly.type
_entity_poly.pdbx_seq_one_letter_code
_entity_poly.pdbx_strand_id
1 'polypeptide(L)'
;MDGFANVCFWYKRVSSNFKKDTIVKHKLYQIDAFTDTIFGGNPACVVPLDNWLSDEILLKIAKENAVAETAFFVDKGEKIHLRWFTPEIEMDLCGHATLASAHCLTTILEYQKDEIVFETLSGDLIVNVENGQYKMDFPSRMPVADILPPTISKSLNIQPREILKSRDYVLVYENETEVRSIKIDRQLFDLINLDPGGVIVTAIGDNCDFVSRFFTPQASILEDPVTGSSHCTLIPFWAKRLNKKELYAQQVSERMGKLYCEDRGDRVIISGQAKTYSIGNLWTE
;
A
#
# COMPACT_ATOMS: atom_id res chain seq x y z
N MET A 1 -3.14 -2.35 -80.78
CA MET A 1 -4.28 -3.18 -80.39
C MET A 1 -3.78 -4.27 -79.51
N ASP A 2 -3.76 -4.01 -78.27
CA ASP A 2 -4.40 -4.66 -77.18
C ASP A 2 -4.03 -6.12 -76.92
N GLY A 3 -3.32 -6.34 -75.86
CA GLY A 3 -3.06 -7.64 -75.30
C GLY A 3 -2.65 -7.52 -73.84
N PHE A 4 -3.63 -7.34 -72.93
CA PHE A 4 -3.40 -7.40 -71.47
C PHE A 4 -3.18 -8.85 -71.05
N ALA A 5 -2.01 -9.14 -70.50
CA ALA A 5 -1.67 -10.42 -69.90
C ALA A 5 -2.20 -10.45 -68.46
N ASN A 6 -3.09 -11.40 -68.17
CA ASN A 6 -3.59 -11.75 -66.83
C ASN A 6 -2.48 -12.38 -66.01
N VAL A 7 -2.03 -11.69 -64.94
CA VAL A 7 -1.19 -12.29 -63.91
C VAL A 7 -2.09 -12.74 -62.76
N CYS A 8 -2.40 -14.02 -62.72
CA CYS A 8 -3.10 -14.67 -61.62
C CYS A 8 -2.11 -14.86 -60.48
N PHE A 9 -2.17 -14.01 -59.44
CA PHE A 9 -1.48 -14.23 -58.18
C PHE A 9 -2.20 -15.31 -57.36
N TRP A 10 -1.54 -16.44 -57.18
CA TRP A 10 -1.93 -17.47 -56.23
C TRP A 10 -1.65 -16.99 -54.81
N TYR A 11 -2.67 -16.45 -54.12
CA TYR A 11 -2.62 -16.28 -52.68
C TYR A 11 -2.79 -17.65 -52.01
N LYS A 12 -1.67 -18.29 -51.62
CA LYS A 12 -1.71 -19.41 -50.65
C LYS A 12 -2.30 -18.89 -49.34
N ARG A 13 -3.51 -19.30 -49.05
CA ARG A 13 -4.11 -19.17 -47.71
C ARG A 13 -3.22 -19.93 -46.74
N VAL A 14 -2.31 -19.24 -46.06
CA VAL A 14 -1.68 -19.73 -44.84
C VAL A 14 -2.76 -19.65 -43.79
N SER A 15 -3.34 -20.80 -43.46
CA SER A 15 -4.21 -20.92 -42.28
C SER A 15 -3.32 -20.77 -41.04
N SER A 16 -3.06 -19.55 -40.62
CA SER A 16 -2.53 -19.28 -39.30
C SER A 16 -3.64 -19.65 -38.31
N ASN A 17 -3.44 -20.74 -37.56
CA ASN A 17 -4.13 -20.98 -36.31
C ASN A 17 -3.72 -19.90 -35.31
N PHE A 18 -4.24 -18.66 -35.51
CA PHE A 18 -4.28 -17.71 -34.43
C PHE A 18 -5.25 -18.31 -33.41
N LYS A 19 -4.73 -18.78 -32.26
CA LYS A 19 -5.55 -18.89 -31.06
C LYS A 19 -6.22 -17.52 -30.96
N LYS A 20 -7.55 -17.49 -31.01
CA LYS A 20 -8.30 -16.30 -30.61
C LYS A 20 -7.94 -16.09 -29.15
N ASP A 21 -7.09 -15.08 -28.86
CA ASP A 21 -6.84 -14.66 -27.50
C ASP A 21 -8.21 -14.28 -26.94
N THR A 22 -8.64 -15.01 -25.92
CA THR A 22 -9.97 -14.81 -25.35
C THR A 22 -9.84 -13.64 -24.39
N ILE A 23 -10.37 -12.49 -24.80
CA ILE A 23 -10.43 -11.31 -23.93
C ILE A 23 -11.25 -11.67 -22.69
N VAL A 24 -10.62 -11.60 -21.53
CA VAL A 24 -11.24 -11.85 -20.23
C VAL A 24 -11.49 -10.53 -19.51
N LYS A 25 -12.69 -10.39 -18.96
CA LYS A 25 -13.11 -9.19 -18.23
C LYS A 25 -13.02 -9.43 -16.74
N HIS A 26 -12.33 -8.56 -16.01
CA HIS A 26 -12.22 -8.59 -14.55
C HIS A 26 -12.85 -7.34 -13.93
N LYS A 27 -13.33 -7.44 -12.70
CA LYS A 27 -13.77 -6.30 -11.89
C LYS A 27 -12.55 -5.57 -11.34
N LEU A 28 -12.65 -4.25 -11.26
CA LEU A 28 -11.64 -3.36 -10.67
C LEU A 28 -12.33 -2.42 -9.70
N TYR A 29 -11.80 -2.33 -8.49
CA TYR A 29 -12.25 -1.41 -7.46
C TYR A 29 -11.07 -0.54 -7.03
N GLN A 30 -11.24 0.77 -7.03
CA GLN A 30 -10.26 1.68 -6.42
C GLN A 30 -10.82 2.14 -5.08
N ILE A 31 -10.04 1.93 -4.03
CA ILE A 31 -10.46 2.12 -2.64
C ILE A 31 -9.40 2.94 -1.92
N ASP A 32 -9.83 4.03 -1.29
CA ASP A 32 -9.00 4.86 -0.44
C ASP A 32 -9.01 4.26 0.99
N ALA A 33 -7.87 3.76 1.44
CA ALA A 33 -7.70 3.12 2.74
C ALA A 33 -7.21 4.12 3.81
N PHE A 34 -7.56 3.87 5.08
CA PHE A 34 -7.27 4.72 6.23
C PHE A 34 -7.90 6.11 6.16
N THR A 35 -9.10 6.20 5.61
CA THR A 35 -9.86 7.44 5.49
C THR A 35 -11.36 7.20 5.61
N ASP A 36 -12.08 8.22 6.06
CA ASP A 36 -13.54 8.28 6.08
C ASP A 36 -14.12 9.17 4.95
N THR A 37 -13.25 9.69 4.07
CA THR A 37 -13.61 10.55 2.94
C THR A 37 -12.90 10.09 1.67
N ILE A 38 -13.54 10.26 0.51
CA ILE A 38 -12.89 10.06 -0.79
C ILE A 38 -11.80 11.11 -1.01
N PHE A 39 -10.75 10.77 -1.79
CA PHE A 39 -9.54 11.55 -2.05
C PHE A 39 -8.58 11.67 -0.84
N GLY A 40 -8.95 11.11 0.32
CA GLY A 40 -8.04 10.96 1.47
C GLY A 40 -7.35 9.59 1.47
N GLY A 41 -6.53 9.33 2.49
CA GLY A 41 -5.90 8.04 2.74
C GLY A 41 -4.95 7.57 1.63
N ASN A 42 -4.71 6.27 1.58
CA ASN A 42 -3.85 5.63 0.60
C ASN A 42 -4.69 4.83 -0.42
N PRO A 43 -4.65 5.20 -1.71
CA PRO A 43 -5.43 4.51 -2.73
C PRO A 43 -4.81 3.15 -3.07
N ALA A 44 -5.64 2.12 -3.11
CA ALA A 44 -5.29 0.81 -3.64
C ALA A 44 -6.30 0.39 -4.70
N CYS A 45 -5.82 -0.27 -5.75
CA CYS A 45 -6.69 -1.02 -6.65
C CYS A 45 -6.90 -2.43 -6.13
N VAL A 46 -8.12 -2.95 -6.23
CA VAL A 46 -8.50 -4.29 -5.79
C VAL A 46 -9.14 -5.03 -6.95
N VAL A 47 -8.62 -6.19 -7.27
CA VAL A 47 -9.06 -7.03 -8.39
C VAL A 47 -9.37 -8.45 -7.88
N PRO A 48 -10.65 -8.77 -7.65
CA PRO A 48 -11.07 -10.15 -7.40
C PRO A 48 -10.86 -11.01 -8.66
N LEU A 49 -10.36 -12.22 -8.47
CA LEU A 49 -10.09 -13.17 -9.52
C LEU A 49 -10.77 -14.51 -9.21
N ASP A 50 -11.30 -15.20 -10.21
CA ASP A 50 -11.79 -16.56 -10.08
C ASP A 50 -10.62 -17.56 -9.98
N ASN A 51 -9.55 -17.31 -10.74
CA ASN A 51 -8.30 -18.07 -10.74
C ASN A 51 -7.11 -17.12 -10.91
N TRP A 52 -5.94 -17.55 -10.45
CA TRP A 52 -4.72 -16.75 -10.60
C TRP A 52 -4.35 -16.55 -12.08
N LEU A 53 -4.05 -15.31 -12.42
CA LEU A 53 -3.35 -14.95 -13.65
C LEU A 53 -1.85 -15.20 -13.46
N SER A 54 -1.08 -15.18 -14.55
CA SER A 54 0.38 -15.24 -14.44
C SER A 54 0.94 -13.98 -13.76
N ASP A 55 2.07 -14.13 -13.06
CA ASP A 55 2.72 -13.01 -12.35
C ASP A 55 3.05 -11.85 -13.29
N GLU A 56 3.41 -12.15 -14.53
CA GLU A 56 3.66 -11.15 -15.57
C GLU A 56 2.40 -10.30 -15.86
N ILE A 57 1.21 -10.92 -15.91
CA ILE A 57 -0.04 -10.20 -16.15
C ILE A 57 -0.44 -9.40 -14.92
N LEU A 58 -0.31 -9.96 -13.71
CA LEU A 58 -0.58 -9.25 -12.46
C LEU A 58 0.26 -7.99 -12.34
N LEU A 59 1.56 -8.09 -12.66
CA LEU A 59 2.47 -6.94 -12.64
C LEU A 59 2.13 -5.89 -13.71
N LYS A 60 1.72 -6.32 -14.92
CA LYS A 60 1.26 -5.40 -15.97
C LYS A 60 0.01 -4.64 -15.55
N ILE A 61 -0.96 -5.31 -14.91
CA ILE A 61 -2.18 -4.67 -14.39
C ILE A 61 -1.81 -3.67 -13.30
N ALA A 62 -0.93 -4.02 -12.35
CA ALA A 62 -0.49 -3.11 -11.30
C ALA A 62 0.20 -1.87 -11.87
N LYS A 63 1.04 -2.06 -12.89
CA LYS A 63 1.73 -0.97 -13.60
C LYS A 63 0.76 -0.04 -14.33
N GLU A 64 -0.28 -0.61 -14.98
CA GLU A 64 -1.30 0.17 -15.69
C GLU A 64 -2.20 0.94 -14.72
N ASN A 65 -2.52 0.36 -13.56
CA ASN A 65 -3.31 1.03 -12.52
C ASN A 65 -2.57 2.23 -11.90
N ALA A 66 -1.24 2.20 -11.86
CA ALA A 66 -0.38 3.32 -11.43
C ALA A 66 -0.71 3.90 -10.05
N VAL A 67 -1.21 3.06 -9.13
CA VAL A 67 -1.37 3.37 -7.70
C VAL A 67 -0.24 2.71 -6.90
N ALA A 68 -0.13 3.04 -5.60
CA ALA A 68 0.93 2.48 -4.76
C ALA A 68 0.95 0.94 -4.84
N GLU A 69 -0.18 0.27 -4.58
CA GLU A 69 -0.32 -1.16 -4.78
C GLU A 69 -1.68 -1.53 -5.39
N THR A 70 -1.65 -2.59 -6.21
CA THR A 70 -2.83 -3.33 -6.64
C THR A 70 -2.89 -4.66 -5.89
N ALA A 71 -3.98 -4.89 -5.19
CA ALA A 71 -4.29 -6.14 -4.52
C ALA A 71 -5.08 -7.06 -5.46
N PHE A 72 -4.67 -8.31 -5.54
CA PHE A 72 -5.39 -9.36 -6.23
C PHE A 72 -5.77 -10.43 -5.22
N PHE A 73 -6.98 -10.94 -5.28
CA PHE A 73 -7.36 -12.04 -4.42
C PHE A 73 -8.21 -13.11 -5.11
N VAL A 74 -8.07 -14.34 -4.63
CA VAL A 74 -8.88 -15.49 -5.00
C VAL A 74 -9.55 -16.03 -3.74
N ASP A 75 -10.88 -16.12 -3.75
CA ASP A 75 -11.63 -16.73 -2.67
C ASP A 75 -11.48 -18.27 -2.73
N LYS A 76 -10.98 -18.86 -1.65
CA LYS A 76 -10.84 -20.32 -1.50
C LYS A 76 -11.85 -20.92 -0.51
N GLY A 77 -12.86 -20.15 -0.09
CA GLY A 77 -13.94 -20.54 0.82
C GLY A 77 -13.61 -20.28 2.30
N GLU A 78 -12.64 -20.98 2.88
CA GLU A 78 -12.24 -20.76 4.28
C GLU A 78 -11.31 -19.55 4.42
N LYS A 79 -10.40 -19.37 3.48
CA LYS A 79 -9.43 -18.28 3.42
C LYS A 79 -9.49 -17.57 2.07
N ILE A 80 -9.09 -16.31 2.07
CA ILE A 80 -8.91 -15.50 0.87
C ILE A 80 -7.42 -15.46 0.56
N HIS A 81 -6.98 -16.04 -0.56
CA HIS A 81 -5.59 -15.92 -0.97
C HIS A 81 -5.35 -14.52 -1.57
N LEU A 82 -4.46 -13.72 -0.97
CA LEU A 82 -4.24 -12.31 -1.26
C LEU A 82 -2.78 -12.05 -1.63
N ARG A 83 -2.58 -11.30 -2.71
CA ARG A 83 -1.26 -10.87 -3.21
C ARG A 83 -1.30 -9.38 -3.55
N TRP A 84 -0.17 -8.69 -3.37
CA TRP A 84 -0.05 -7.26 -3.64
C TRP A 84 1.11 -6.99 -4.60
N PHE A 85 0.88 -6.10 -5.54
CA PHE A 85 1.87 -5.70 -6.52
C PHE A 85 1.97 -4.17 -6.56
N THR A 86 3.20 -3.66 -6.42
CA THR A 86 3.55 -2.32 -6.88
C THR A 86 3.63 -2.31 -8.40
N PRO A 87 3.81 -1.16 -9.07
CA PRO A 87 4.13 -1.12 -10.49
C PRO A 87 5.42 -1.87 -10.88
N GLU A 88 6.30 -2.17 -9.91
CA GLU A 88 7.62 -2.76 -10.14
C GLU A 88 7.75 -4.20 -9.67
N ILE A 89 7.19 -4.55 -8.52
CA ILE A 89 7.41 -5.85 -7.86
C ILE A 89 6.18 -6.35 -7.11
N GLU A 90 6.17 -7.65 -6.78
CA GLU A 90 5.27 -8.21 -5.77
C GLU A 90 5.78 -7.91 -4.37
N MET A 91 4.86 -7.52 -3.48
CA MET A 91 5.14 -7.24 -2.07
C MET A 91 4.78 -8.43 -1.19
N ASP A 92 5.56 -8.64 -0.14
CA ASP A 92 5.33 -9.67 0.88
C ASP A 92 4.29 -9.25 1.93
N LEU A 93 4.12 -7.95 2.14
CA LEU A 93 3.16 -7.38 3.10
C LEU A 93 2.74 -5.96 2.70
N CYS A 94 1.41 -5.71 2.66
CA CYS A 94 0.86 -4.38 2.39
C CYS A 94 -0.40 -4.12 3.23
N GLY A 95 -0.30 -3.25 4.25
CA GLY A 95 -1.41 -3.00 5.18
C GLY A 95 -2.59 -2.27 4.56
N HIS A 96 -2.35 -1.17 3.80
CA HIS A 96 -3.45 -0.38 3.24
C HIS A 96 -4.21 -1.13 2.14
N ALA A 97 -3.51 -1.91 1.31
CA ALA A 97 -4.15 -2.70 0.27
C ALA A 97 -4.88 -3.93 0.85
N THR A 98 -4.44 -4.45 2.02
CA THR A 98 -5.20 -5.45 2.79
C THR A 98 -6.50 -4.85 3.33
N LEU A 99 -6.43 -3.67 3.93
CA LEU A 99 -7.62 -2.96 4.41
C LEU A 99 -8.59 -2.66 3.27
N ALA A 100 -8.09 -2.22 2.11
CA ALA A 100 -8.89 -2.00 0.91
C ALA A 100 -9.55 -3.31 0.42
N SER A 101 -8.83 -4.45 0.46
CA SER A 101 -9.37 -5.75 0.09
C SER A 101 -10.48 -6.21 1.05
N ALA A 102 -10.29 -6.01 2.35
CA ALA A 102 -11.33 -6.28 3.36
C ALA A 102 -12.58 -5.41 3.14
N HIS A 103 -12.40 -4.12 2.82
CA HIS A 103 -13.50 -3.22 2.46
C HIS A 103 -14.24 -3.70 1.19
N CYS A 104 -13.51 -4.10 0.16
CA CYS A 104 -14.09 -4.64 -1.07
C CYS A 104 -14.95 -5.87 -0.77
N LEU A 105 -14.42 -6.82 0.00
CA LEU A 105 -15.14 -8.03 0.37
C LEU A 105 -16.43 -7.73 1.14
N THR A 106 -16.35 -6.94 2.20
CA THR A 106 -17.48 -6.76 3.12
C THR A 106 -18.52 -5.75 2.63
N THR A 107 -18.08 -4.69 1.95
CA THR A 107 -18.97 -3.58 1.57
C THR A 107 -19.53 -3.74 0.15
N ILE A 108 -18.77 -4.37 -0.76
CA ILE A 108 -19.14 -4.45 -2.18
C ILE A 108 -19.54 -5.88 -2.57
N LEU A 109 -18.80 -6.87 -2.08
CA LEU A 109 -19.04 -8.29 -2.41
C LEU A 109 -19.87 -9.03 -1.35
N GLU A 110 -20.37 -8.28 -0.35
CA GLU A 110 -21.30 -8.79 0.67
C GLU A 110 -20.79 -10.02 1.46
N TYR A 111 -19.47 -10.07 1.71
CA TYR A 111 -18.87 -11.12 2.53
C TYR A 111 -19.40 -11.07 3.96
N GLN A 112 -19.96 -12.19 4.47
CA GLN A 112 -20.80 -12.20 5.66
C GLN A 112 -20.06 -12.43 6.99
N LYS A 113 -18.73 -12.64 6.95
CA LYS A 113 -17.95 -12.88 8.17
C LYS A 113 -17.32 -11.57 8.67
N ASP A 114 -17.34 -11.36 9.99
CA ASP A 114 -16.68 -10.23 10.65
C ASP A 114 -15.15 -10.46 10.78
N GLU A 115 -14.68 -11.69 10.63
CA GLU A 115 -13.26 -12.05 10.56
C GLU A 115 -12.91 -12.55 9.17
N ILE A 116 -11.92 -11.93 8.56
CA ILE A 116 -11.38 -12.31 7.26
C ILE A 116 -9.96 -12.82 7.46
N VAL A 117 -9.71 -14.05 7.03
CA VAL A 117 -8.38 -14.64 7.02
C VAL A 117 -7.80 -14.56 5.62
N PHE A 118 -6.80 -13.69 5.44
CA PHE A 118 -6.04 -13.62 4.21
C PHE A 118 -4.81 -14.53 4.28
N GLU A 119 -4.73 -15.49 3.37
CA GLU A 119 -3.53 -16.29 3.13
C GLU A 119 -2.57 -15.48 2.25
N THR A 120 -1.36 -15.18 2.74
CA THR A 120 -0.39 -14.32 2.06
C THR A 120 1.00 -14.94 2.04
N LEU A 121 1.95 -14.34 1.30
CA LEU A 121 3.36 -14.76 1.32
C LEU A 121 3.99 -14.68 2.72
N SER A 122 3.51 -13.78 3.59
CA SER A 122 3.97 -13.62 4.96
C SER A 122 3.18 -14.44 5.98
N GLY A 123 2.36 -15.38 5.53
CA GLY A 123 1.46 -16.19 6.34
C GLY A 123 0.05 -15.61 6.42
N ASP A 124 -0.73 -16.11 7.37
CA ASP A 124 -2.10 -15.67 7.58
C ASP A 124 -2.15 -14.26 8.18
N LEU A 125 -2.91 -13.38 7.56
CA LEU A 125 -3.18 -12.04 8.02
C LEU A 125 -4.67 -11.90 8.34
N ILE A 126 -4.98 -11.65 9.62
CA ILE A 126 -6.36 -11.59 10.10
C ILE A 126 -6.82 -10.13 10.12
N VAL A 127 -7.97 -9.89 9.53
CA VAL A 127 -8.67 -8.60 9.57
C VAL A 127 -10.03 -8.79 10.24
N ASN A 128 -10.21 -8.13 11.38
CA ASN A 128 -11.51 -8.07 12.06
C ASN A 128 -12.26 -6.81 11.66
N VAL A 129 -13.53 -6.97 11.32
CA VAL A 129 -14.41 -5.87 10.89
C VAL A 129 -15.37 -5.54 12.02
N GLU A 130 -15.23 -4.35 12.57
CA GLU A 130 -16.05 -3.90 13.69
C GLU A 130 -16.46 -2.43 13.52
N ASN A 131 -17.76 -2.13 13.54
CA ASN A 131 -18.28 -0.76 13.43
C ASN A 131 -17.75 0.04 12.23
N GLY A 132 -17.55 -0.63 11.09
CA GLY A 132 -16.99 -0.02 9.87
C GLY A 132 -15.50 0.29 9.93
N GLN A 133 -14.79 -0.24 10.93
CA GLN A 133 -13.33 -0.23 11.03
C GLN A 133 -12.77 -1.61 10.71
N TYR A 134 -11.62 -1.63 10.08
CA TYR A 134 -10.83 -2.80 9.71
C TYR A 134 -9.62 -2.88 10.62
N LYS A 135 -9.60 -3.86 11.53
CA LYS A 135 -8.57 -4.05 12.55
C LYS A 135 -7.60 -5.14 12.09
N MET A 136 -6.35 -4.79 11.96
CA MET A 136 -5.27 -5.69 11.53
C MET A 136 -4.25 -5.86 12.65
N ASP A 137 -3.78 -7.07 12.86
CA ASP A 137 -2.81 -7.43 13.88
C ASP A 137 -1.42 -7.63 13.25
N PHE A 138 -0.42 -6.87 13.72
CA PHE A 138 0.94 -6.90 13.20
C PHE A 138 1.99 -7.07 14.32
N PRO A 139 3.22 -7.52 13.98
CA PRO A 139 4.31 -7.56 14.96
C PRO A 139 4.73 -6.15 15.37
N SER A 140 4.98 -5.97 16.66
CA SER A 140 5.54 -4.73 17.22
C SER A 140 7.04 -4.63 16.90
N ARG A 141 7.53 -3.42 16.61
CA ARG A 141 8.92 -3.16 16.22
C ARG A 141 9.47 -1.93 16.94
N MET A 142 9.75 -2.05 18.24
CA MET A 142 10.30 -0.94 19.03
C MET A 142 11.62 -0.45 18.42
N PRO A 143 11.75 0.85 18.08
CA PRO A 143 12.99 1.39 17.54
C PRO A 143 13.99 1.67 18.64
N VAL A 144 15.27 1.64 18.28
CA VAL A 144 16.40 1.93 19.17
C VAL A 144 17.22 3.10 18.62
N ALA A 145 17.96 3.80 19.47
CA ALA A 145 18.81 4.91 19.05
C ALA A 145 19.81 4.48 17.96
N ASP A 146 19.97 5.31 16.95
CA ASP A 146 20.87 5.07 15.83
C ASP A 146 21.48 6.39 15.32
N ILE A 147 22.40 6.29 14.36
CA ILE A 147 23.07 7.42 13.73
C ILE A 147 22.46 7.66 12.35
N LEU A 148 22.07 8.91 12.08
CA LEU A 148 21.51 9.27 10.77
C LEU A 148 22.62 9.32 9.71
N PRO A 149 22.47 8.57 8.60
CA PRO A 149 23.38 8.66 7.48
C PRO A 149 23.47 10.10 6.95
N PRO A 150 24.67 10.60 6.64
CA PRO A 150 24.86 11.96 6.13
C PRO A 150 24.05 12.28 4.87
N THR A 151 23.77 11.28 4.05
CA THR A 151 22.93 11.39 2.86
C THR A 151 21.51 11.78 3.22
N ILE A 152 20.90 11.11 4.22
CA ILE A 152 19.57 11.45 4.70
C ILE A 152 19.59 12.84 5.35
N SER A 153 20.54 13.08 6.28
CA SER A 153 20.63 14.37 6.99
C SER A 153 20.72 15.55 6.01
N LYS A 154 21.54 15.45 4.97
CA LYS A 154 21.71 16.52 3.96
C LYS A 154 20.48 16.70 3.06
N SER A 155 19.65 15.68 2.91
CA SER A 155 18.41 15.79 2.12
C SER A 155 17.27 16.49 2.85
N LEU A 156 17.39 16.70 4.17
CA LEU A 156 16.35 17.26 5.02
C LEU A 156 16.53 18.78 5.19
N ASN A 157 15.46 19.53 5.00
CA ASN A 157 15.43 20.97 5.28
C ASN A 157 15.42 21.32 6.78
N ILE A 158 14.92 20.40 7.64
CA ILE A 158 14.89 20.53 9.11
C ILE A 158 15.52 19.29 9.70
N GLN A 159 16.44 19.45 10.67
CA GLN A 159 17.09 18.31 11.32
C GLN A 159 16.25 17.78 12.49
N PRO A 160 16.18 16.44 12.69
CA PRO A 160 15.44 15.86 13.80
C PRO A 160 16.11 16.13 15.15
N ARG A 161 15.33 16.05 16.23
CA ARG A 161 15.79 16.10 17.63
C ARG A 161 16.34 14.75 18.11
N GLU A 162 15.75 13.69 17.62
CA GLU A 162 16.07 12.32 18.03
C GLU A 162 16.07 11.41 16.79
N ILE A 163 17.00 10.49 16.74
CA ILE A 163 17.19 9.56 15.64
C ILE A 163 17.16 8.14 16.21
N LEU A 164 16.22 7.36 15.69
CA LEU A 164 16.08 5.96 16.04
C LEU A 164 15.97 5.13 14.75
N LYS A 165 16.08 3.82 14.89
CA LYS A 165 15.93 2.86 13.82
C LYS A 165 15.33 1.56 14.32
N SER A 166 14.49 0.97 13.49
CA SER A 166 14.08 -0.42 13.51
C SER A 166 14.30 -0.97 12.09
N ARG A 167 13.27 -1.35 11.37
CA ARG A 167 13.36 -1.55 9.93
C ARG A 167 13.63 -0.22 9.22
N ASP A 168 12.86 0.81 9.59
CA ASP A 168 12.90 2.16 9.05
C ASP A 168 13.67 3.10 9.99
N TYR A 169 14.27 4.16 9.47
CA TYR A 169 14.72 5.28 10.30
C TYR A 169 13.52 6.02 10.87
N VAL A 170 13.59 6.40 12.14
CA VAL A 170 12.57 7.21 12.83
C VAL A 170 13.21 8.51 13.27
N LEU A 171 12.75 9.59 12.67
CA LEU A 171 13.23 10.94 12.92
C LEU A 171 12.17 11.71 13.71
N VAL A 172 12.47 12.00 14.98
CA VAL A 172 11.55 12.67 15.89
C VAL A 172 11.79 14.17 15.86
N TYR A 173 10.73 14.92 15.66
CA TYR A 173 10.70 16.37 15.59
C TYR A 173 10.02 16.99 16.81
N GLU A 174 10.16 18.31 16.98
CA GLU A 174 9.62 19.04 18.14
C GLU A 174 8.09 19.05 18.16
N ASN A 175 7.45 19.24 16.99
CA ASN A 175 6.01 19.45 16.87
C ASN A 175 5.47 19.05 15.48
N GLU A 176 4.15 19.01 15.35
CA GLU A 176 3.46 18.70 14.11
C GLU A 176 3.81 19.68 12.97
N THR A 177 3.99 20.96 13.27
CA THR A 177 4.32 21.99 12.28
C THR A 177 5.66 21.69 11.59
N GLU A 178 6.67 21.24 12.33
CA GLU A 178 7.95 20.82 11.75
C GLU A 178 7.75 19.60 10.83
N VAL A 179 7.00 18.58 11.26
CA VAL A 179 6.72 17.37 10.45
C VAL A 179 6.02 17.75 9.14
N ARG A 180 5.00 18.61 9.20
CA ARG A 180 4.31 19.10 7.98
C ARG A 180 5.20 19.91 7.06
N SER A 181 6.19 20.62 7.61
CA SER A 181 7.11 21.50 6.87
C SER A 181 8.32 20.76 6.30
N ILE A 182 8.48 19.46 6.55
CA ILE A 182 9.59 18.67 5.99
C ILE A 182 9.49 18.65 4.46
N LYS A 183 10.65 18.98 3.87
CA LYS A 183 10.90 18.87 2.43
C LYS A 183 12.14 18.00 2.23
N ILE A 184 12.02 17.06 1.33
CA ILE A 184 13.11 16.14 0.96
C ILE A 184 13.74 16.62 -0.35
N ASP A 185 15.04 16.86 -0.33
CA ASP A 185 15.83 16.95 -1.56
C ASP A 185 15.99 15.55 -2.15
N ARG A 186 15.16 15.22 -3.13
CA ARG A 186 15.10 13.91 -3.75
C ARG A 186 16.43 13.53 -4.40
N GLN A 187 17.17 14.49 -4.99
CA GLN A 187 18.44 14.19 -5.65
C GLN A 187 19.49 13.66 -4.65
N LEU A 188 19.49 14.19 -3.44
CA LEU A 188 20.36 13.71 -2.36
C LEU A 188 19.79 12.44 -1.72
N PHE A 189 18.48 12.39 -1.49
CA PHE A 189 17.83 11.26 -0.81
C PHE A 189 17.93 9.96 -1.59
N ASP A 190 17.79 10.00 -2.91
CA ASP A 190 17.88 8.83 -3.78
C ASP A 190 19.31 8.27 -3.94
N LEU A 191 20.32 8.91 -3.34
CA LEU A 191 21.69 8.38 -3.28
C LEU A 191 21.87 7.24 -2.26
N ILE A 192 20.90 7.03 -1.37
CA ILE A 192 20.92 5.93 -0.38
C ILE A 192 19.94 4.85 -0.77
N ASN A 193 20.35 3.57 -0.57
CA ASN A 193 19.44 2.45 -0.64
C ASN A 193 19.04 2.03 0.79
N LEU A 194 17.76 2.02 1.10
CA LEU A 194 17.20 1.59 2.38
C LEU A 194 16.36 0.31 2.26
N ASP A 195 16.36 -0.34 1.09
CA ASP A 195 15.54 -1.53 0.85
C ASP A 195 15.95 -2.73 1.75
N PRO A 196 15.00 -3.37 2.47
CA PRO A 196 13.62 -2.93 2.63
C PRO A 196 13.47 -1.89 3.75
N GLY A 197 13.05 -0.66 3.43
CA GLY A 197 12.80 0.35 4.45
C GLY A 197 12.69 1.76 3.91
N GLY A 198 12.46 2.71 4.83
CA GLY A 198 12.31 4.12 4.51
C GLY A 198 12.66 5.01 5.69
N VAL A 199 12.20 6.25 5.62
CA VAL A 199 12.38 7.27 6.64
C VAL A 199 11.03 7.75 7.14
N ILE A 200 10.76 7.49 8.41
CA ILE A 200 9.62 8.00 9.15
C ILE A 200 10.01 9.35 9.77
N VAL A 201 9.21 10.37 9.58
CA VAL A 201 9.29 11.61 10.37
C VAL A 201 8.06 11.68 11.26
N THR A 202 8.22 12.03 12.55
CA THR A 202 7.13 11.98 13.52
C THR A 202 7.29 13.03 14.61
N ALA A 203 6.17 13.47 15.16
CA ALA A 203 6.08 14.33 16.33
C ALA A 203 4.78 14.06 17.10
N ILE A 204 4.65 14.67 18.29
CA ILE A 204 3.37 14.78 18.98
C ILE A 204 2.38 15.53 18.09
N GLY A 205 1.11 15.09 18.05
CA GLY A 205 0.07 15.72 17.25
C GLY A 205 -0.64 16.84 18.00
N ASP A 206 -1.16 17.81 17.27
CA ASP A 206 -1.96 18.91 17.83
C ASP A 206 -3.39 18.44 18.21
N ASN A 207 -3.98 17.56 17.38
CA ASN A 207 -5.34 17.04 17.55
C ASN A 207 -5.41 15.50 17.56
N CYS A 208 -4.28 14.84 17.69
CA CYS A 208 -4.13 13.38 17.80
C CYS A 208 -2.94 13.07 18.70
N ASP A 209 -2.72 11.80 19.02
CA ASP A 209 -1.60 11.43 19.90
C ASP A 209 -0.24 11.65 19.23
N PHE A 210 -0.13 11.34 17.95
CA PHE A 210 1.08 11.64 17.17
C PHE A 210 0.75 11.80 15.67
N VAL A 211 1.66 12.47 14.98
CA VAL A 211 1.64 12.61 13.53
C VAL A 211 2.87 11.94 12.91
N SER A 212 2.74 11.54 11.65
CA SER A 212 3.84 10.96 10.89
C SER A 212 3.78 11.33 9.40
N ARG A 213 4.93 11.18 8.71
CA ARG A 213 5.04 11.05 7.25
C ARG A 213 6.06 9.97 6.94
N PHE A 214 6.00 9.37 5.76
CA PHE A 214 6.90 8.29 5.36
C PHE A 214 7.47 8.53 3.97
N PHE A 215 8.79 8.43 3.87
CA PHE A 215 9.52 8.67 2.62
C PHE A 215 10.39 7.48 2.26
N THR A 216 10.36 7.10 0.98
CA THR A 216 11.14 5.99 0.44
C THR A 216 12.09 6.48 -0.64
N PRO A 217 13.42 6.34 -0.45
CA PRO A 217 14.37 6.69 -1.48
C PRO A 217 14.26 5.73 -2.68
N GLN A 218 14.58 6.22 -3.87
CA GLN A 218 14.60 5.45 -5.13
C GLN A 218 13.25 4.89 -5.59
N ALA A 219 12.17 5.06 -4.80
CA ALA A 219 10.83 4.67 -5.20
C ALA A 219 10.23 5.64 -6.23
N SER A 220 9.31 5.17 -7.07
CA SER A 220 8.56 6.00 -8.02
C SER A 220 7.76 7.09 -7.29
N ILE A 221 7.20 6.76 -6.12
CA ILE A 221 6.49 7.66 -5.22
C ILE A 221 7.40 7.95 -4.01
N LEU A 222 7.83 9.21 -3.87
CA LEU A 222 8.74 9.62 -2.79
C LEU A 222 8.09 9.52 -1.41
N GLU A 223 6.84 9.96 -1.27
CA GLU A 223 6.09 9.96 -0.03
C GLU A 223 4.89 9.01 -0.13
N ASP A 224 4.90 7.95 0.70
CA ASP A 224 3.75 7.05 0.81
C ASP A 224 2.62 7.74 1.60
N PRO A 225 1.40 7.85 1.04
CA PRO A 225 0.31 8.59 1.67
C PRO A 225 -0.08 8.09 3.05
N VAL A 226 -0.17 6.78 3.28
CA VAL A 226 -0.42 6.16 4.60
C VAL A 226 0.26 4.80 4.66
N THR A 227 1.15 4.64 5.62
CA THR A 227 2.05 3.50 5.74
C THR A 227 1.73 2.66 6.97
N GLY A 228 1.03 1.56 6.80
CA GLY A 228 0.71 0.65 7.92
C GLY A 228 1.97 0.10 8.60
N SER A 229 2.97 -0.31 7.84
CA SER A 229 4.20 -0.91 8.37
C SER A 229 5.04 0.03 9.24
N SER A 230 5.03 1.34 8.98
CA SER A 230 5.71 2.34 9.82
C SER A 230 5.05 2.44 11.20
N HIS A 231 3.76 2.20 11.28
CA HIS A 231 3.01 2.22 12.54
C HIS A 231 3.30 1.00 13.43
N CYS A 232 3.82 -0.11 12.89
CA CYS A 232 4.39 -1.20 13.70
C CYS A 232 5.56 -0.71 14.57
N THR A 233 6.23 0.36 14.15
CA THR A 233 7.35 1.00 14.87
C THR A 233 6.87 2.19 15.71
N LEU A 234 5.97 3.01 15.18
CA LEU A 234 5.50 4.22 15.85
C LEU A 234 4.60 3.93 17.06
N ILE A 235 3.77 2.89 17.00
CA ILE A 235 2.83 2.55 18.07
C ILE A 235 3.57 2.24 19.38
N PRO A 236 4.51 1.27 19.46
CA PRO A 236 5.20 0.99 20.71
C PRO A 236 6.05 2.17 21.19
N PHE A 237 6.63 2.95 20.26
CA PHE A 237 7.40 4.15 20.60
C PHE A 237 6.54 5.22 21.27
N TRP A 238 5.41 5.60 20.68
CA TRP A 238 4.53 6.62 21.20
C TRP A 238 3.72 6.14 22.40
N ALA A 239 3.30 4.87 22.43
CA ALA A 239 2.63 4.26 23.59
C ALA A 239 3.48 4.36 24.86
N LYS A 240 4.76 4.03 24.74
CA LYS A 240 5.73 4.16 25.83
C LYS A 240 5.93 5.63 26.23
N ARG A 241 6.10 6.53 25.26
CA ARG A 241 6.39 7.97 25.51
C ARG A 241 5.20 8.69 26.14
N LEU A 242 3.98 8.37 25.73
CA LEU A 242 2.76 8.98 26.23
C LEU A 242 2.14 8.22 27.41
N ASN A 243 2.71 7.06 27.78
CA ASN A 243 2.15 6.13 28.77
C ASN A 243 0.68 5.79 28.49
N LYS A 244 0.37 5.43 27.22
CA LYS A 244 -0.96 5.21 26.70
C LYS A 244 -0.96 4.02 25.75
N LYS A 245 -1.89 3.07 25.90
CA LYS A 245 -1.96 1.86 25.05
C LYS A 245 -2.74 2.10 23.76
N GLU A 246 -3.84 2.83 23.85
CA GLU A 246 -4.69 3.17 22.71
C GLU A 246 -4.31 4.56 22.20
N LEU A 247 -4.02 4.67 20.92
CA LEU A 247 -3.52 5.88 20.29
C LEU A 247 -4.34 6.22 19.05
N TYR A 248 -4.56 7.50 18.83
CA TYR A 248 -5.06 8.02 17.57
C TYR A 248 -3.93 8.74 16.84
N ALA A 249 -3.61 8.26 15.64
CA ALA A 249 -2.54 8.78 14.82
C ALA A 249 -3.05 9.38 13.51
N GLN A 250 -2.33 10.36 12.99
CA GLN A 250 -2.52 10.87 11.65
C GLN A 250 -1.22 10.82 10.86
N GLN A 251 -1.25 10.21 9.67
CA GLN A 251 -0.17 10.38 8.71
C GLN A 251 -0.51 11.61 7.87
N VAL A 252 0.29 12.68 8.07
CA VAL A 252 -0.01 14.04 7.57
C VAL A 252 0.63 14.31 6.19
N SER A 253 0.55 13.33 5.29
CA SER A 253 0.81 13.49 3.87
C SER A 253 -0.22 14.45 3.24
N GLU A 254 -0.08 14.75 1.95
CA GLU A 254 -1.05 15.56 1.21
C GLU A 254 -2.47 14.98 1.27
N ARG A 255 -2.59 13.63 1.21
CA ARG A 255 -3.87 12.93 1.24
C ARG A 255 -4.42 12.69 2.64
N MET A 256 -3.56 12.72 3.65
CA MET A 256 -3.82 12.44 5.06
C MET A 256 -4.44 11.05 5.31
N GLY A 257 -4.05 10.43 6.41
CA GLY A 257 -4.65 9.18 6.87
C GLY A 257 -4.92 9.18 8.36
N LYS A 258 -5.97 8.44 8.75
CA LYS A 258 -6.43 8.31 10.14
C LYS A 258 -6.24 6.86 10.58
N LEU A 259 -5.46 6.65 11.64
CA LEU A 259 -5.17 5.34 12.16
C LEU A 259 -5.53 5.28 13.65
N TYR A 260 -6.31 4.26 14.01
CA TYR A 260 -6.61 3.92 15.40
C TYR A 260 -5.70 2.76 15.78
N CYS A 261 -4.89 2.96 16.79
CA CYS A 261 -3.74 2.12 17.11
C CYS A 261 -3.86 1.57 18.53
N GLU A 262 -3.39 0.32 18.74
CA GLU A 262 -3.31 -0.25 20.08
C GLU A 262 -1.97 -0.97 20.26
N ASP A 263 -1.25 -0.66 21.34
CA ASP A 263 -0.04 -1.37 21.76
C ASP A 263 -0.42 -2.57 22.63
N ARG A 264 -0.08 -3.78 22.15
CA ARG A 264 -0.27 -5.05 22.85
C ARG A 264 1.06 -5.71 23.27
N GLY A 265 2.13 -4.94 23.34
CA GLY A 265 3.47 -5.39 23.70
C GLY A 265 4.26 -5.90 22.50
N ASP A 266 4.26 -7.21 22.26
CA ASP A 266 4.91 -7.84 21.09
C ASP A 266 4.08 -7.73 19.80
N ARG A 267 2.83 -7.31 19.90
CA ARG A 267 1.90 -7.07 18.80
C ARG A 267 1.36 -5.64 18.85
N VAL A 268 0.89 -5.17 17.69
CA VAL A 268 0.17 -3.91 17.56
C VAL A 268 -1.09 -4.13 16.73
N ILE A 269 -2.18 -3.44 17.10
CA ILE A 269 -3.36 -3.35 16.25
C ILE A 269 -3.33 -2.02 15.50
N ILE A 270 -3.52 -2.10 14.19
CA ILE A 270 -3.69 -0.94 13.32
C ILE A 270 -5.07 -1.03 12.72
N SER A 271 -5.89 -0.01 12.98
CA SER A 271 -7.27 0.04 12.50
C SER A 271 -7.52 1.29 11.69
N GLY A 272 -8.40 1.18 10.71
CA GLY A 272 -8.84 2.31 9.90
C GLY A 272 -10.13 2.04 9.17
N GLN A 273 -10.64 3.07 8.53
CA GLN A 273 -11.79 3.01 7.65
C GLN A 273 -11.34 3.03 6.19
N ALA A 274 -12.25 2.76 5.26
CA ALA A 274 -12.00 2.90 3.84
C ALA A 274 -13.20 3.48 3.11
N LYS A 275 -12.93 4.05 1.93
CA LYS A 275 -13.93 4.57 1.01
C LYS A 275 -13.73 4.05 -0.39
N THR A 276 -14.78 3.52 -0.98
CA THR A 276 -14.78 3.18 -2.40
C THR A 276 -14.77 4.46 -3.23
N TYR A 277 -13.71 4.65 -4.03
CA TYR A 277 -13.59 5.78 -4.94
C TYR A 277 -14.21 5.47 -6.31
N SER A 278 -13.86 4.33 -6.91
CA SER A 278 -14.40 3.95 -8.21
C SER A 278 -14.63 2.46 -8.35
N ILE A 279 -15.57 2.08 -9.21
CA ILE A 279 -15.87 0.71 -9.60
C ILE A 279 -15.82 0.64 -11.12
N GLY A 280 -15.04 -0.28 -11.65
CA GLY A 280 -14.83 -0.42 -13.08
C GLY A 280 -14.62 -1.86 -13.52
N ASN A 281 -14.03 -1.98 -14.70
CA ASN A 281 -13.60 -3.25 -15.24
C ASN A 281 -12.27 -3.05 -15.96
N LEU A 282 -11.46 -4.09 -15.98
CA LEU A 282 -10.27 -4.21 -16.82
C LEU A 282 -10.38 -5.45 -17.70
N TRP A 283 -9.56 -5.54 -18.73
CA TRP A 283 -9.54 -6.66 -19.65
C TRP A 283 -8.11 -7.21 -19.80
N THR A 284 -7.98 -8.51 -19.91
CA THR A 284 -6.72 -9.21 -20.22
C THR A 284 -6.89 -10.08 -21.47
N GLU A 285 -5.79 -10.38 -22.14
CA GLU A 285 -5.70 -11.25 -23.31
C GLU A 285 -5.01 -12.57 -22.97
#